data_abf7409bd0a0a50ca77e844a0f6cd89c
#
_entry.id   abf7409bd0a0a50ca77e844a0f6cd89c
#
_cell.length_a   1.000
_cell.length_b   1.000
_cell.length_c   1.000
_cell.angle_alpha   90.00
_cell.angle_beta   90.00
_cell.angle_gamma   90.00
#
_symmetry.space_group_name_H-M   'P 1'
#
loop_
_entity.id
_entity.type
_entity.pdbx_description
1 polymer ?
#
loop_
_entity_poly.entity_id
_entity_poly.type
_entity_poly.pdbx_seq_one_letter_code
_entity_poly.pdbx_strand_id
1 'polypeptide(L)'
;MRVFFALFASLFLALPAWAVDVQMGSNGNLVFDPAEVTISAGESVHFINNMLPPHNVVVEDHPELSHEPLAMLPGEDFEVAFPEAGDYTYWCGPHKGAGMIGTVHVE
;
A
#
# COMPACT_ATOMS: atom_id res chain seq x y z
N MET A 1 -10.80 -4.04 40.95
CA MET A 1 -11.16 -3.93 40.64
C MET A 1 -11.16 -3.58 39.53
N ARG A 2 -10.96 -3.25 38.92
CA ARG A 2 -10.99 -2.74 37.91
C ARG A 2 -10.13 -3.19 36.95
N VAL A 3 -9.48 -3.95 36.97
CA VAL A 3 -8.58 -4.37 36.07
C VAL A 3 -9.07 -4.94 34.84
N PHE A 4 -10.25 -5.25 34.80
CA PHE A 4 -10.69 -5.91 33.65
C PHE A 4 -10.79 -5.05 32.49
N PHE A 5 -10.80 -3.79 32.62
CA PHE A 5 -10.99 -3.05 31.46
C PHE A 5 -9.86 -3.20 30.55
N ALA A 6 -8.73 -3.37 31.03
CA ALA A 6 -7.59 -3.40 30.16
C ALA A 6 -7.70 -4.49 29.13
N LEU A 7 -8.50 -5.46 29.42
CA LEU A 7 -8.57 -6.56 28.52
C LEU A 7 -9.19 -6.25 27.22
N PHE A 8 -10.10 -5.34 27.20
CA PHE A 8 -10.76 -5.11 25.96
C PHE A 8 -9.89 -4.42 25.02
N ALA A 9 -9.07 -3.57 25.51
CA ALA A 9 -8.25 -2.80 24.62
C ALA A 9 -7.43 -3.71 23.73
N SER A 10 -6.96 -4.80 24.28
CA SER A 10 -6.10 -5.64 23.46
C SER A 10 -6.81 -6.28 22.30
N LEU A 11 -8.11 -6.31 22.32
CA LEU A 11 -8.81 -6.94 21.23
C LEU A 11 -8.73 -6.14 19.97
N PHE A 12 -8.66 -4.84 20.10
CA PHE A 12 -8.64 -4.04 18.91
C PHE A 12 -7.34 -4.13 18.20
N LEU A 13 -6.29 -4.40 18.94
CA LEU A 13 -4.99 -4.42 18.34
C LEU A 13 -4.81 -5.56 17.38
N ALA A 14 -5.69 -6.54 17.47
CA ALA A 14 -5.55 -7.70 16.60
C ALA A 14 -6.13 -7.45 15.22
N LEU A 15 -6.83 -6.38 15.02
CA LEU A 15 -7.48 -6.17 13.74
C LEU A 15 -6.51 -5.57 12.74
N PRO A 16 -6.38 -6.17 11.58
CA PRO A 16 -5.56 -5.56 10.54
C PRO A 16 -6.28 -4.32 10.05
N ALA A 17 -5.53 -3.40 9.54
CA ALA A 17 -6.13 -2.19 9.03
C ALA A 17 -5.42 -1.79 7.77
N TRP A 18 -6.11 -1.86 6.68
CA TRP A 18 -5.66 -1.10 5.55
C TRP A 18 -6.57 0.11 5.43
N ALA A 19 -5.98 1.25 5.15
CA ALA A 19 -6.68 2.51 5.18
C ALA A 19 -7.24 2.89 3.82
N VAL A 20 -6.67 2.36 2.74
CA VAL A 20 -7.00 2.84 1.41
C VAL A 20 -6.64 1.79 0.37
N ASP A 21 -7.42 1.77 -0.71
CA ASP A 21 -7.15 0.92 -1.87
C ASP A 21 -6.50 1.76 -2.96
N VAL A 22 -5.51 1.18 -3.63
CA VAL A 22 -4.87 1.79 -4.80
C VAL A 22 -4.93 0.78 -5.93
N GLN A 23 -5.50 1.19 -7.06
CA GLN A 23 -5.55 0.36 -8.25
C GLN A 23 -4.23 0.47 -8.99
N MET A 24 -3.72 -0.65 -9.45
CA MET A 24 -2.51 -0.68 -10.28
C MET A 24 -2.94 -0.86 -11.73
N GLY A 25 -2.85 0.22 -12.50
CA GLY A 25 -3.41 0.26 -13.84
C GLY A 25 -4.88 0.60 -13.80
N SER A 26 -5.29 1.68 -14.41
CA SER A 26 -6.67 2.14 -14.34
C SER A 26 -7.04 2.85 -15.62
N ASN A 27 -8.23 2.60 -16.14
CA ASN A 27 -8.75 3.25 -17.34
C ASN A 27 -7.79 3.15 -18.53
N GLY A 28 -7.09 2.03 -18.64
CA GLY A 28 -6.17 1.83 -19.75
C GLY A 28 -4.84 2.56 -19.61
N ASN A 29 -4.54 3.09 -18.43
CA ASN A 29 -3.31 3.84 -18.20
C ASN A 29 -2.38 3.13 -17.22
N LEU A 30 -1.08 3.32 -17.40
CA LEU A 30 -0.07 2.78 -16.49
C LEU A 30 0.10 3.75 -15.34
N VAL A 31 -0.83 3.70 -14.39
CA VAL A 31 -0.87 4.61 -13.25
C VAL A 31 -1.25 3.85 -11.98
N PHE A 32 -0.90 4.43 -10.83
CA PHE A 32 -1.50 4.07 -9.55
C PHE A 32 -2.67 5.01 -9.35
N ASP A 33 -3.83 4.48 -9.00
CA ASP A 33 -5.05 5.29 -8.88
C ASP A 33 -5.71 5.00 -7.53
N PRO A 34 -5.76 5.97 -6.61
CA PRO A 34 -5.19 7.31 -6.72
C PRO A 34 -3.66 7.30 -6.62
N ALA A 35 -3.03 8.30 -7.19
CA ALA A 35 -1.59 8.41 -7.19
C ALA A 35 -1.02 8.89 -5.87
N GLU A 36 -1.82 9.59 -5.06
CA GLU A 36 -1.40 10.03 -3.73
C GLU A 36 -2.44 9.63 -2.72
N VAL A 37 -1.99 9.11 -1.60
CA VAL A 37 -2.86 8.72 -0.50
C VAL A 37 -2.24 9.16 0.81
N THR A 38 -3.09 9.33 1.83
CA THR A 38 -2.66 9.67 3.17
C THR A 38 -3.19 8.62 4.13
N ILE A 39 -2.32 8.10 4.97
CA ILE A 39 -2.68 7.10 5.97
C ILE A 39 -2.01 7.45 7.29
N SER A 40 -2.39 6.76 8.36
CA SER A 40 -1.73 6.90 9.66
C SER A 40 -0.64 5.85 9.80
N ALA A 41 0.38 6.18 10.61
CA ALA A 41 1.47 5.24 10.86
C ALA A 41 0.92 3.92 11.39
N GLY A 42 1.42 2.83 10.84
CA GLY A 42 0.97 1.48 11.20
C GLY A 42 -0.12 0.94 10.31
N GLU A 43 -0.72 1.77 9.48
CA GLU A 43 -1.74 1.30 8.55
C GLU A 43 -1.10 0.80 7.26
N SER A 44 -1.88 0.10 6.46
CA SER A 44 -1.43 -0.48 5.20
C SER A 44 -2.18 0.12 4.03
N VAL A 45 -1.51 0.16 2.89
CA VAL A 45 -2.14 0.46 1.60
C VAL A 45 -2.41 -0.87 0.92
N HIS A 46 -3.61 -1.03 0.41
CA HIS A 46 -4.03 -2.24 -0.28
C HIS A 46 -3.93 -1.99 -1.79
N PHE A 47 -3.00 -2.67 -2.43
CA PHE A 47 -2.77 -2.52 -3.87
C PHE A 47 -3.49 -3.64 -4.62
N ILE A 48 -4.25 -3.28 -5.63
CA ILE A 48 -5.07 -4.21 -6.40
C ILE A 48 -4.67 -4.15 -7.86
N ASN A 49 -4.27 -5.30 -8.41
CA ASN A 49 -3.90 -5.38 -9.80
C ASN A 49 -5.14 -5.28 -10.67
N ASN A 50 -5.16 -4.34 -11.59
CA ASN A 50 -6.33 -4.10 -12.41
C ASN A 50 -6.03 -4.34 -13.89
N MET A 51 -5.34 -3.42 -14.54
CA MET A 51 -5.11 -3.48 -15.98
C MET A 51 -3.64 -3.35 -16.34
N LEU A 52 -3.28 -3.86 -17.51
CA LEU A 52 -1.95 -3.68 -18.07
C LEU A 52 -0.82 -4.23 -17.21
N PRO A 53 -0.97 -5.46 -16.67
CA PRO A 53 0.10 -6.05 -15.88
C PRO A 53 1.35 -6.27 -16.74
N PRO A 54 2.51 -6.53 -16.10
CA PRO A 54 2.67 -6.83 -14.68
C PRO A 54 2.89 -5.58 -13.84
N HIS A 55 2.52 -5.66 -12.56
CA HIS A 55 2.72 -4.53 -11.64
C HIS A 55 3.33 -5.01 -10.34
N ASN A 56 4.11 -4.12 -9.71
CA ASN A 56 4.60 -4.31 -8.35
C ASN A 56 4.75 -2.95 -7.69
N VAL A 57 5.27 -2.94 -6.46
CA VAL A 57 5.49 -1.69 -5.72
C VAL A 57 6.90 -1.69 -5.19
N VAL A 58 7.69 -0.74 -5.65
CA VAL A 58 9.05 -0.52 -5.16
C VAL A 58 9.06 0.82 -4.45
N VAL A 59 9.28 0.80 -3.14
CA VAL A 59 9.31 2.02 -2.33
C VAL A 59 10.73 2.56 -2.32
N GLU A 60 10.89 3.80 -2.72
CA GLU A 60 12.19 4.43 -2.84
C GLU A 60 12.93 4.40 -1.52
N ASP A 61 14.17 3.91 -1.53
CA ASP A 61 15.03 3.82 -0.36
C ASP A 61 14.52 2.90 0.75
N HIS A 62 13.47 2.14 0.49
CA HIS A 62 12.88 1.27 1.52
C HIS A 62 12.55 -0.10 0.96
N PRO A 63 13.58 -0.91 0.67
CA PRO A 63 13.30 -2.27 0.15
C PRO A 63 12.48 -3.11 1.12
N GLU A 64 12.59 -2.83 2.42
CA GLU A 64 11.83 -3.58 3.40
C GLU A 64 10.33 -3.31 3.32
N LEU A 65 9.92 -2.19 2.72
CA LEU A 65 8.50 -1.88 2.53
C LEU A 65 7.99 -2.27 1.16
N SER A 66 8.88 -2.63 0.26
CA SER A 66 8.52 -2.89 -1.13
C SER A 66 7.87 -4.25 -1.30
N HIS A 67 7.03 -4.39 -2.31
CA HIS A 67 6.47 -5.66 -2.72
C HIS A 67 6.95 -5.90 -4.15
N GLU A 68 8.07 -6.61 -4.29
CA GLU A 68 8.71 -6.80 -5.58
C GLU A 68 8.15 -7.91 -6.45
N PRO A 69 7.54 -8.97 -5.89
CA PRO A 69 6.91 -9.98 -6.74
C PRO A 69 5.85 -9.33 -7.64
N LEU A 70 5.80 -9.78 -8.87
CA LEU A 70 4.91 -9.18 -9.86
C LEU A 70 3.51 -9.75 -9.78
N ALA A 71 2.52 -8.86 -9.76
CA ALA A 71 1.12 -9.24 -9.90
C ALA A 71 0.81 -9.34 -11.38
N MET A 72 0.30 -10.48 -11.81
CA MET A 72 0.09 -10.77 -13.21
C MET A 72 -1.36 -10.83 -13.61
N LEU A 73 -2.25 -11.22 -12.70
CA LEU A 73 -3.66 -11.45 -13.02
C LEU A 73 -4.53 -10.33 -12.47
N PRO A 74 -5.59 -9.96 -13.18
CA PRO A 74 -6.54 -8.99 -12.66
C PRO A 74 -7.12 -9.48 -11.33
N GLY A 75 -7.20 -8.58 -10.35
CA GLY A 75 -7.73 -8.92 -9.04
C GLY A 75 -6.70 -9.41 -8.05
N GLU A 76 -5.49 -9.76 -8.50
CA GLU A 76 -4.42 -10.07 -7.56
C GLU A 76 -4.14 -8.85 -6.70
N ASP A 77 -3.92 -9.05 -5.41
CA ASP A 77 -3.75 -7.93 -4.51
C ASP A 77 -2.71 -8.24 -3.45
N PHE A 78 -2.25 -7.18 -2.79
CA PHE A 78 -1.32 -7.32 -1.67
C PHE A 78 -1.37 -6.03 -0.84
N GLU A 79 -0.81 -6.10 0.36
CA GLU A 79 -0.74 -4.96 1.27
C GLU A 79 0.69 -4.56 1.49
N VAL A 80 0.90 -3.26 1.66
CA VAL A 80 2.19 -2.73 2.09
C VAL A 80 1.94 -1.89 3.34
N ALA A 81 2.55 -2.29 4.45
CA ALA A 81 2.39 -1.59 5.72
C ALA A 81 3.46 -0.51 5.86
N PHE A 82 3.06 0.63 6.43
CA PHE A 82 3.97 1.75 6.64
C PHE A 82 4.01 2.06 8.14
N PRO A 83 4.99 1.52 8.86
CA PRO A 83 5.02 1.66 10.32
C PRO A 83 5.38 3.05 10.81
N GLU A 84 6.05 3.86 9.99
CA GLU A 84 6.56 5.14 10.46
C GLU A 84 6.05 6.30 9.62
N ALA A 85 5.82 7.43 10.28
CA ALA A 85 5.38 8.65 9.61
C ALA A 85 6.45 9.13 8.62
N GLY A 86 6.01 9.74 7.54
CA GLY A 86 6.90 10.26 6.52
C GLY A 86 6.21 10.26 5.17
N ASP A 87 6.90 10.75 4.17
CA ASP A 87 6.41 10.75 2.79
C ASP A 87 7.23 9.72 2.01
N TYR A 88 6.55 8.80 1.35
CA TYR A 88 7.20 7.72 0.64
C TYR A 88 6.81 7.74 -0.82
N THR A 89 7.80 7.86 -1.68
CA THR A 89 7.61 7.74 -3.12
C THR A 89 7.78 6.28 -3.51
N TYR A 90 6.92 5.79 -4.39
CA TYR A 90 7.03 4.43 -4.88
C TYR A 90 6.73 4.39 -6.37
N TRP A 91 7.12 3.31 -7.02
CA TRP A 91 6.86 3.14 -8.45
C TRP A 91 6.63 1.67 -8.75
N CYS A 92 6.11 1.43 -9.94
CA CYS A 92 6.03 0.08 -10.49
C CYS A 92 7.33 -0.19 -11.24
N GLY A 93 8.04 -1.27 -10.88
CA GLY A 93 9.32 -1.58 -11.49
C GLY A 93 9.29 -1.61 -13.00
N PRO A 94 8.43 -2.44 -13.59
CA PRO A 94 8.37 -2.52 -15.06
C PRO A 94 7.94 -1.24 -15.75
N HIS A 95 7.18 -0.37 -15.07
CA HIS A 95 6.59 0.78 -15.72
C HIS A 95 7.06 2.11 -15.16
N LYS A 96 8.15 2.11 -14.40
CA LYS A 96 8.69 3.37 -13.87
C LYS A 96 8.98 4.35 -15.00
N GLY A 97 9.55 3.86 -16.09
CA GLY A 97 9.88 4.70 -17.22
C GLY A 97 8.67 5.31 -17.90
N ALA A 98 7.48 4.73 -17.71
CA ALA A 98 6.25 5.28 -18.25
C ALA A 98 5.58 6.24 -17.26
N GLY A 99 6.20 6.49 -16.11
CA GLY A 99 5.64 7.43 -15.15
C GLY A 99 4.70 6.82 -14.12
N MET A 100 4.72 5.50 -13.96
CA MET A 100 3.84 4.85 -12.99
C MET A 100 4.45 5.00 -11.60
N ILE A 101 4.18 6.13 -10.97
CA ILE A 101 4.78 6.57 -9.71
C ILE A 101 3.69 7.11 -8.80
N GLY A 102 3.81 6.84 -7.52
CA GLY A 102 2.85 7.34 -6.53
C GLY A 102 3.53 7.79 -5.25
N THR A 103 2.74 8.31 -4.33
CA THR A 103 3.23 8.80 -3.03
C THR A 103 2.27 8.39 -1.93
N VAL A 104 2.83 7.94 -0.82
CA VAL A 104 2.06 7.68 0.40
C VAL A 104 2.53 8.67 1.46
N HIS A 105 1.58 9.46 1.97
CA HIS A 105 1.85 10.37 3.08
C HIS A 105 1.41 9.65 4.35
N VAL A 106 2.33 9.40 5.25
CA VAL A 106 2.06 8.68 6.50
C VAL A 106 2.16 9.66 7.65
N GLU A 107 1.07 9.84 8.37
CA GLU A 107 0.99 10.79 9.47
C GLU A 107 1.20 10.16 10.82
#